data_374d4ccbc5afde27a3b85ed123349e0a
#
_entry.id   374d4ccbc5afde27a3b85ed123349e0a
#
_cell.length_a   1.000
_cell.length_b   1.000
_cell.length_c   1.000
_cell.angle_alpha   90.00
_cell.angle_beta   90.00
_cell.angle_gamma   90.00
#
_symmetry.space_group_name_H-M   'P 1'
#
loop_
_entity.id
_entity.type
_entity.pdbx_description
1 polymer ?
#
loop_
_entity_poly.entity_id
_entity_poly.type
_entity_poly.pdbx_seq_one_letter_code
_entity_poly.pdbx_strand_id
1 'polypeptide(L)'
;MKDFALIGASGYIAPRHLKAIKNTGNNLAAAYDPFDSVGIMDSYFPDSDFFVEFERFDRHIDKLKRKNRTLDYVSVCSPNYLHDSHIRFGLRNKADVICEKPIVLNPWNIDALEEIEKETGKHIFSILQLRLHPSIIALKEKVQNGPKDKIYDIDLTYLTSRGHWYYTSWKGDISKSGGIATNIGVHFYDMLTWIFGGVKKNTVNIHSHDRAAGYLELKKARIRWFLSINFDTVPEDIKQKGKRTFRSIKIEGEELEFSDGFTDLHTTSYERILSDQGFRIEETRSAIEIVHDIRHATPIGLKGEYHPFAKLSVPKHPFSF
;
A
#
# COMPACT_ATOMS: atom_id res chain seq x y z
N MET A 1 21.64 17.56 1.84
CA MET A 1 20.51 17.45 2.77
C MET A 1 19.29 18.00 2.08
N LYS A 2 18.17 17.26 2.07
CA LYS A 2 16.92 17.61 1.41
C LYS A 2 15.87 18.01 2.45
N ASP A 3 14.98 18.95 2.08
CA ASP A 3 13.86 19.37 2.94
C ASP A 3 12.60 18.59 2.57
N PHE A 4 12.02 17.91 3.56
CA PHE A 4 10.79 17.12 3.45
C PHE A 4 9.62 17.81 4.14
N ALA A 5 8.41 17.57 3.66
CA ALA A 5 7.18 17.70 4.42
C ALA A 5 6.49 16.35 4.56
N LEU A 6 5.77 16.12 5.66
CA LEU A 6 5.03 14.88 5.93
C LEU A 6 3.55 15.17 6.13
N ILE A 7 2.68 14.50 5.38
CA ILE A 7 1.22 14.57 5.50
C ILE A 7 0.70 13.24 6.04
N GLY A 8 -0.03 13.27 7.16
CA GLY A 8 -0.50 12.10 7.86
C GLY A 8 0.42 11.68 9.01
N ALA A 9 0.95 12.64 9.77
CA ALA A 9 2.00 12.47 10.78
C ALA A 9 1.57 11.64 12.00
N SER A 10 0.27 11.59 12.35
CA SER A 10 -0.26 10.76 13.44
C SER A 10 -0.58 9.32 13.02
N GLY A 11 -0.47 9.02 11.73
CA GLY A 11 -0.79 7.71 11.17
C GLY A 11 0.16 6.61 11.64
N TYR A 12 -0.37 5.37 11.72
CA TYR A 12 0.41 4.17 12.11
C TYR A 12 1.72 3.98 11.32
N ILE A 13 1.74 4.40 10.06
CA ILE A 13 2.90 4.21 9.17
C ILE A 13 3.89 5.39 9.24
N ALA A 14 3.47 6.55 9.72
CA ALA A 14 4.27 7.77 9.76
C ALA A 14 5.64 7.59 10.47
N PRO A 15 5.76 6.85 11.60
CA PRO A 15 7.06 6.62 12.24
C PRO A 15 8.12 5.98 11.33
N ARG A 16 7.69 5.16 10.35
CA ARG A 16 8.62 4.55 9.38
C ARG A 16 9.15 5.57 8.39
N HIS A 17 8.31 6.52 7.97
CA HIS A 17 8.72 7.63 7.11
C HIS A 17 9.63 8.60 7.86
N LEU A 18 9.28 8.98 9.10
CA LEU A 18 10.14 9.81 9.95
C LEU A 18 11.52 9.18 10.13
N LYS A 19 11.56 7.88 10.45
CA LYS A 19 12.82 7.13 10.55
C LYS A 19 13.60 7.14 9.24
N ALA A 20 12.93 6.91 8.10
CA ALA A 20 13.58 6.88 6.79
C ALA A 20 14.17 8.25 6.41
N ILE A 21 13.43 9.36 6.61
CA ILE A 21 13.93 10.72 6.38
C ILE A 21 15.18 10.99 7.23
N LYS A 22 15.12 10.64 8.53
CA LYS A 22 16.25 10.83 9.45
C LYS A 22 17.46 9.97 9.08
N ASN A 23 17.26 8.68 8.83
CA ASN A 23 18.34 7.74 8.52
C ASN A 23 19.04 8.04 7.19
N THR A 24 18.34 8.69 6.24
CA THR A 24 18.92 9.14 4.98
C THR A 24 19.55 10.53 5.06
N GLY A 25 19.71 11.09 6.28
CA GLY A 25 20.42 12.36 6.53
C GLY A 25 19.67 13.60 6.05
N ASN A 26 18.34 13.55 6.01
CA ASN A 26 17.50 14.63 5.53
C ASN A 26 16.74 15.32 6.67
N ASN A 27 16.11 16.45 6.35
CA ASN A 27 15.39 17.32 7.27
C ASN A 27 13.88 17.23 7.04
N LEU A 28 13.09 17.30 8.13
CA LEU A 28 11.64 17.47 8.09
C LEU A 28 11.33 18.94 8.40
N ALA A 29 10.94 19.70 7.39
CA ALA A 29 10.65 21.14 7.53
C ALA A 29 9.26 21.37 8.14
N ALA A 30 8.28 20.56 7.80
CA ALA A 30 6.91 20.69 8.31
C ALA A 30 6.17 19.36 8.26
N ALA A 31 5.18 19.19 9.15
CA ALA A 31 4.27 18.06 9.16
C ALA A 31 2.81 18.51 9.36
N TYR A 32 1.89 17.72 8.81
CA TYR A 32 0.45 17.93 8.94
C TYR A 32 -0.26 16.65 9.32
N ASP A 33 -1.18 16.76 10.27
CA ASP A 33 -2.24 15.78 10.53
C ASP A 33 -3.40 16.47 11.25
N PRO A 34 -4.67 16.17 10.94
CA PRO A 34 -5.81 16.75 11.67
C PRO A 34 -5.89 16.31 13.15
N PHE A 35 -5.11 15.32 13.53
CA PHE A 35 -4.97 14.84 14.91
C PHE A 35 -3.60 15.19 15.47
N ASP A 36 -3.55 15.57 16.73
CA ASP A 36 -2.34 16.02 17.45
C ASP A 36 -1.58 14.89 18.16
N SER A 37 -1.95 13.63 17.92
CA SER A 37 -1.24 12.46 18.49
C SER A 37 0.10 12.21 17.79
N VAL A 38 0.98 13.19 17.79
CA VAL A 38 2.24 13.22 17.03
C VAL A 38 3.51 13.26 17.90
N GLY A 39 3.40 12.90 19.19
CA GLY A 39 4.57 12.88 20.11
C GLY A 39 5.75 12.03 19.61
N ILE A 40 5.51 11.12 18.68
CA ILE A 40 6.59 10.36 18.01
C ILE A 40 7.57 11.28 17.24
N MET A 41 7.14 12.47 16.81
CA MET A 41 8.01 13.43 16.12
C MET A 41 9.18 13.88 16.98
N ASP A 42 9.00 13.96 18.30
CA ASP A 42 10.07 14.35 19.24
C ASP A 42 11.28 13.41 19.16
N SER A 43 11.05 12.13 18.82
CA SER A 43 12.12 11.14 18.66
C SER A 43 12.93 11.31 17.38
N TYR A 44 12.39 12.01 16.39
CA TYR A 44 13.00 12.15 15.07
C TYR A 44 13.30 13.58 14.70
N PHE A 45 12.34 14.50 14.82
CA PHE A 45 12.41 15.88 14.35
C PHE A 45 11.67 16.81 15.31
N PRO A 46 12.18 17.05 16.53
CA PRO A 46 11.52 17.87 17.55
C PRO A 46 11.35 19.35 17.14
N ASP A 47 12.19 19.84 16.23
CA ASP A 47 12.18 21.21 15.75
C ASP A 47 11.33 21.43 14.49
N SER A 48 10.62 20.40 14.00
CA SER A 48 9.74 20.52 12.83
C SER A 48 8.48 21.30 13.16
N ASP A 49 8.06 22.19 12.25
CA ASP A 49 6.76 22.84 12.37
C ASP A 49 5.61 21.83 12.17
N PHE A 50 4.62 21.81 13.08
CA PHE A 50 3.47 20.93 13.01
C PHE A 50 2.16 21.72 12.92
N PHE A 51 1.22 21.20 12.10
CA PHE A 51 -0.08 21.83 11.83
C PHE A 51 -1.20 20.80 11.93
N VAL A 52 -2.30 21.21 12.55
CA VAL A 52 -3.57 20.41 12.60
C VAL A 52 -4.59 20.87 11.56
N GLU A 53 -4.34 21.98 10.89
CA GLU A 53 -5.18 22.56 9.85
C GLU A 53 -4.41 22.60 8.52
N PHE A 54 -5.00 22.00 7.47
CA PHE A 54 -4.31 21.89 6.17
C PHE A 54 -4.03 23.25 5.54
N GLU A 55 -4.95 24.21 5.66
CA GLU A 55 -4.79 25.57 5.13
C GLU A 55 -3.70 26.36 5.84
N ARG A 56 -3.41 26.08 7.11
CA ARG A 56 -2.25 26.65 7.81
C ARG A 56 -0.95 26.02 7.35
N PHE A 57 -0.97 24.70 7.16
CA PHE A 57 0.15 23.95 6.59
C PHE A 57 0.49 24.46 5.18
N ASP A 58 -0.50 24.58 4.30
CA ASP A 58 -0.34 25.09 2.93
C ASP A 58 0.26 26.50 2.91
N ARG A 59 -0.31 27.43 3.70
CA ARG A 59 0.24 28.79 3.83
C ARG A 59 1.66 28.82 4.39
N HIS A 60 2.01 27.88 5.28
CA HIS A 60 3.37 27.79 5.80
C HIS A 60 4.34 27.34 4.70
N ILE A 61 3.99 26.35 3.89
CA ILE A 61 4.82 25.91 2.76
C ILE A 61 5.02 27.05 1.74
N ASP A 62 3.94 27.81 1.43
CA ASP A 62 4.06 29.00 0.58
C ASP A 62 4.97 30.08 1.19
N LYS A 63 4.92 30.28 2.52
CA LYS A 63 5.82 31.20 3.23
C LYS A 63 7.28 30.75 3.16
N LEU A 64 7.58 29.45 3.28
CA LEU A 64 8.93 28.91 3.11
C LEU A 64 9.44 29.19 1.70
N LYS A 65 8.63 28.92 0.67
CA LYS A 65 8.95 29.19 -0.72
C LYS A 65 9.28 30.65 -0.99
N ARG A 66 8.50 31.59 -0.44
CA ARG A 66 8.77 33.03 -0.53
C ARG A 66 10.08 33.46 0.16
N LYS A 67 10.58 32.65 1.09
CA LYS A 67 11.88 32.83 1.75
C LYS A 67 13.02 32.06 1.06
N ASN A 68 12.82 31.62 -0.19
CA ASN A 68 13.76 30.81 -0.98
C ASN A 68 14.11 29.47 -0.33
N ARG A 69 13.23 28.93 0.53
CA ARG A 69 13.31 27.59 1.08
C ARG A 69 12.20 26.75 0.49
N THR A 70 12.55 25.91 -0.48
CA THR A 70 11.59 25.03 -1.16
C THR A 70 11.67 23.61 -0.61
N LEU A 71 10.55 22.90 -0.61
CA LEU A 71 10.55 21.47 -0.33
C LEU A 71 11.17 20.70 -1.51
N ASP A 72 12.00 19.72 -1.21
CA ASP A 72 12.45 18.74 -2.20
C ASP A 72 11.42 17.62 -2.35
N TYR A 73 10.85 17.15 -1.23
CA TYR A 73 9.90 16.04 -1.19
C TYR A 73 8.69 16.30 -0.28
N VAL A 74 7.56 15.73 -0.68
CA VAL A 74 6.37 15.59 0.20
C VAL A 74 6.09 14.09 0.39
N SER A 75 6.16 13.62 1.64
CA SER A 75 5.79 12.26 2.02
C SER A 75 4.31 12.21 2.41
N VAL A 76 3.54 11.31 1.77
CA VAL A 76 2.08 11.19 1.95
C VAL A 76 1.78 9.86 2.64
N CYS A 77 1.26 9.95 3.88
CA CYS A 77 0.90 8.85 4.76
C CYS A 77 -0.56 8.95 5.24
N SER A 78 -1.33 9.82 4.62
CA SER A 78 -2.73 10.09 4.94
C SER A 78 -3.65 8.91 4.59
N PRO A 79 -4.95 8.96 4.92
CA PRO A 79 -5.93 7.99 4.45
C PRO A 79 -5.98 7.86 2.93
N ASN A 80 -6.21 6.64 2.41
CA ASN A 80 -6.11 6.31 0.99
C ASN A 80 -6.86 7.28 0.05
N TYR A 81 -8.07 7.73 0.42
CA TYR A 81 -8.89 8.62 -0.40
C TYR A 81 -8.34 10.05 -0.53
N LEU A 82 -7.38 10.42 0.32
CA LEU A 82 -6.74 11.73 0.31
C LEU A 82 -5.42 11.75 -0.47
N HIS A 83 -4.89 10.59 -0.85
CA HIS A 83 -3.60 10.48 -1.51
C HIS A 83 -3.55 11.34 -2.78
N ASP A 84 -4.54 11.23 -3.67
CA ASP A 84 -4.57 12.01 -4.92
C ASP A 84 -4.44 13.53 -4.67
N SER A 85 -5.21 14.08 -3.73
CA SER A 85 -5.17 15.50 -3.42
C SER A 85 -3.85 15.94 -2.80
N HIS A 86 -3.26 15.13 -1.93
CA HIS A 86 -1.99 15.42 -1.28
C HIS A 86 -0.79 15.24 -2.23
N ILE A 87 -0.86 14.31 -3.17
CA ILE A 87 0.11 14.19 -4.26
C ILE A 87 0.10 15.46 -5.12
N ARG A 88 -1.10 15.91 -5.54
CA ARG A 88 -1.27 17.17 -6.29
C ARG A 88 -0.72 18.38 -5.54
N PHE A 89 -0.90 18.42 -4.22
CA PHE A 89 -0.32 19.46 -3.38
C PHE A 89 1.21 19.47 -3.49
N GLY A 90 1.88 18.33 -3.37
CA GLY A 90 3.33 18.22 -3.51
C GLY A 90 3.83 18.70 -4.88
N LEU A 91 3.24 18.19 -5.96
CA LEU A 91 3.62 18.56 -7.33
C LEU A 91 3.43 20.05 -7.60
N ARG A 92 2.31 20.66 -7.18
CA ARG A 92 2.07 22.12 -7.32
C ARG A 92 3.10 22.95 -6.55
N ASN A 93 3.60 22.43 -5.45
CA ASN A 93 4.67 23.07 -4.68
C ASN A 93 6.09 22.80 -5.23
N LYS A 94 6.18 22.16 -6.43
CA LYS A 94 7.44 21.83 -7.09
C LYS A 94 8.31 20.85 -6.29
N ALA A 95 7.69 20.01 -5.46
CA ALA A 95 8.33 18.93 -4.73
C ALA A 95 8.05 17.59 -5.41
N ASP A 96 9.00 16.67 -5.36
CA ASP A 96 8.73 15.26 -5.66
C ASP A 96 7.89 14.65 -4.54
N VAL A 97 7.11 13.62 -4.85
CA VAL A 97 6.17 13.04 -3.89
C VAL A 97 6.50 11.58 -3.61
N ILE A 98 6.52 11.21 -2.33
CA ILE A 98 6.63 9.82 -1.88
C ILE A 98 5.30 9.46 -1.23
N CYS A 99 4.57 8.50 -1.80
CA CYS A 99 3.25 8.17 -1.31
C CYS A 99 3.13 6.70 -0.90
N GLU A 100 2.43 6.48 0.22
CA GLU A 100 2.03 5.15 0.66
C GLU A 100 1.08 4.48 -0.35
N LYS A 101 1.05 3.16 -0.26
CA LYS A 101 0.11 2.36 -1.05
C LYS A 101 -1.27 2.28 -0.37
N PRO A 102 -2.35 2.20 -1.15
CA PRO A 102 -2.43 2.34 -2.59
C PRO A 102 -2.14 3.79 -3.01
N ILE A 103 -1.45 3.97 -4.11
CA ILE A 103 -1.10 5.33 -4.58
C ILE A 103 -2.36 6.19 -4.81
N VAL A 104 -3.41 5.57 -5.36
CA VAL A 104 -4.76 6.12 -5.55
C VAL A 104 -5.80 5.01 -5.47
N LEU A 105 -7.09 5.36 -5.48
CA LEU A 105 -8.18 4.37 -5.44
C LEU A 105 -8.69 3.97 -6.84
N ASN A 106 -8.46 4.79 -7.87
CA ASN A 106 -9.01 4.55 -9.20
C ASN A 106 -7.92 4.71 -10.28
N PRO A 107 -7.95 3.88 -11.34
CA PRO A 107 -6.93 3.93 -12.39
C PRO A 107 -6.82 5.28 -13.10
N TRP A 108 -7.94 5.96 -13.39
CA TRP A 108 -7.95 7.28 -14.05
C TRP A 108 -7.29 8.40 -13.23
N ASN A 109 -7.15 8.22 -11.91
CA ASN A 109 -6.36 9.15 -11.11
C ASN A 109 -4.86 9.05 -11.44
N ILE A 110 -4.38 7.86 -11.83
CA ILE A 110 -3.00 7.68 -12.30
C ILE A 110 -2.79 8.51 -13.57
N ASP A 111 -3.71 8.41 -14.56
CA ASP A 111 -3.62 9.15 -15.81
C ASP A 111 -3.49 10.67 -15.56
N ALA A 112 -4.38 11.21 -14.71
CA ALA A 112 -4.37 12.62 -14.36
C ALA A 112 -3.10 13.05 -13.58
N LEU A 113 -2.55 12.18 -12.75
CA LEU A 113 -1.32 12.47 -12.00
C LEU A 113 -0.07 12.40 -12.90
N GLU A 114 -0.03 11.48 -13.86
CA GLU A 114 1.03 11.42 -14.88
C GLU A 114 1.06 12.68 -15.78
N GLU A 115 -0.11 13.27 -16.06
CA GLU A 115 -0.17 14.56 -16.76
C GLU A 115 0.46 15.68 -15.93
N ILE A 116 0.15 15.75 -14.62
CA ILE A 116 0.72 16.76 -13.73
C ILE A 116 2.23 16.54 -13.52
N GLU A 117 2.73 15.30 -13.49
CA GLU A 117 4.17 15.02 -13.48
C GLU A 117 4.85 15.67 -14.69
N LYS A 118 4.28 15.48 -15.89
CA LYS A 118 4.80 16.08 -17.14
C LYS A 118 4.78 17.61 -17.11
N GLU A 119 3.70 18.21 -16.60
CA GLU A 119 3.55 19.66 -16.48
C GLU A 119 4.53 20.28 -15.49
N THR A 120 4.76 19.60 -14.35
CA THR A 120 5.56 20.14 -13.26
C THR A 120 7.04 19.79 -13.35
N GLY A 121 7.39 18.76 -14.12
CA GLY A 121 8.72 18.15 -14.16
C GLY A 121 9.12 17.50 -12.83
N LYS A 122 8.13 17.12 -12.02
CA LYS A 122 8.30 16.46 -10.73
C LYS A 122 7.79 15.03 -10.79
N HIS A 123 8.22 14.20 -9.82
CA HIS A 123 7.98 12.77 -9.85
C HIS A 123 7.18 12.28 -8.66
N ILE A 124 6.39 11.23 -8.89
CA ILE A 124 5.62 10.53 -7.88
C ILE A 124 6.22 9.14 -7.69
N PHE A 125 6.63 8.85 -6.46
CA PHE A 125 7.16 7.56 -6.06
C PHE A 125 6.18 6.84 -5.13
N SER A 126 5.98 5.56 -5.36
CA SER A 126 5.16 4.71 -4.48
C SER A 126 6.03 3.84 -3.57
N ILE A 127 5.59 3.66 -2.34
CA ILE A 127 6.21 2.71 -1.40
C ILE A 127 5.76 1.29 -1.73
N LEU A 128 6.55 0.60 -2.55
CA LEU A 128 6.34 -0.80 -2.97
C LEU A 128 7.34 -1.73 -2.27
N GLN A 129 7.35 -1.68 -0.94
CA GLN A 129 8.38 -2.32 -0.11
C GLN A 129 8.53 -3.83 -0.33
N LEU A 130 7.48 -4.57 -0.76
CA LEU A 130 7.61 -6.00 -1.02
C LEU A 130 8.58 -6.30 -2.16
N ARG A 131 8.67 -5.41 -3.16
CA ARG A 131 9.64 -5.56 -4.27
C ARG A 131 11.11 -5.46 -3.81
N LEU A 132 11.35 -4.92 -2.61
CA LEU A 132 12.70 -4.78 -2.02
C LEU A 132 13.05 -5.93 -1.09
N HIS A 133 12.12 -6.85 -0.82
CA HIS A 133 12.38 -7.98 0.05
C HIS A 133 13.29 -9.01 -0.64
N PRO A 134 14.39 -9.47 -0.01
CA PRO A 134 15.36 -10.38 -0.64
C PRO A 134 14.73 -11.63 -1.25
N SER A 135 13.82 -12.32 -0.51
CA SER A 135 13.15 -13.53 -1.02
C SER A 135 12.26 -13.23 -2.24
N ILE A 136 11.68 -12.03 -2.32
CA ILE A 136 10.85 -11.62 -3.47
C ILE A 136 11.71 -11.30 -4.69
N ILE A 137 12.86 -10.67 -4.49
CA ILE A 137 13.86 -10.43 -5.56
C ILE A 137 14.35 -11.78 -6.10
N ALA A 138 14.76 -12.70 -5.22
CA ALA A 138 15.23 -14.03 -5.61
C ALA A 138 14.14 -14.83 -6.36
N LEU A 139 12.87 -14.73 -5.92
CA LEU A 139 11.76 -15.36 -6.63
C LEU A 139 11.59 -14.77 -8.04
N LYS A 140 11.66 -13.46 -8.20
CA LYS A 140 11.58 -12.81 -9.51
C LYS A 140 12.68 -13.28 -10.44
N GLU A 141 13.92 -13.33 -9.97
CA GLU A 141 15.07 -13.83 -10.73
C GLU A 141 14.87 -15.30 -11.15
N LYS A 142 14.39 -16.16 -10.23
CA LYS A 142 14.06 -17.57 -10.51
C LYS A 142 12.99 -17.67 -11.61
N VAL A 143 11.95 -16.83 -11.58
CA VAL A 143 10.88 -16.84 -12.60
C VAL A 143 11.36 -16.29 -13.94
N GLN A 144 12.21 -15.26 -13.93
CA GLN A 144 12.77 -14.67 -15.16
C GLN A 144 13.74 -15.61 -15.88
N ASN A 145 14.59 -16.32 -15.12
CA ASN A 145 15.60 -17.25 -15.62
C ASN A 145 15.03 -18.66 -15.86
N GLY A 146 13.80 -18.94 -15.42
CA GLY A 146 13.13 -20.23 -15.59
C GLY A 146 12.51 -20.42 -16.98
N PRO A 147 11.88 -21.58 -17.26
CA PRO A 147 11.25 -21.88 -18.53
C PRO A 147 10.21 -20.81 -18.91
N LYS A 148 10.23 -20.37 -20.18
CA LYS A 148 9.38 -19.26 -20.66
C LYS A 148 7.89 -19.58 -20.64
N ASP A 149 7.54 -20.84 -20.83
CA ASP A 149 6.19 -21.38 -20.91
C ASP A 149 5.66 -21.89 -19.56
N LYS A 150 6.48 -21.90 -18.53
CA LYS A 150 6.04 -22.35 -17.19
C LYS A 150 4.99 -21.40 -16.61
N ILE A 151 3.88 -21.99 -16.19
CA ILE A 151 2.82 -21.34 -15.41
C ILE A 151 2.90 -21.85 -13.97
N TYR A 152 2.97 -20.95 -13.01
CA TYR A 152 3.09 -21.26 -11.59
C TYR A 152 1.71 -21.28 -10.93
N ASP A 153 1.39 -22.30 -10.15
CA ASP A 153 0.18 -22.35 -9.32
C ASP A 153 0.48 -21.79 -7.94
N ILE A 154 -0.32 -20.80 -7.52
CA ILE A 154 -0.08 -20.02 -6.30
C ILE A 154 -1.34 -19.98 -5.45
N ASP A 155 -1.19 -20.23 -4.14
CA ASP A 155 -2.18 -19.93 -3.11
C ASP A 155 -1.68 -18.77 -2.25
N LEU A 156 -2.38 -17.65 -2.27
CA LEU A 156 -2.12 -16.48 -1.45
C LEU A 156 -3.15 -16.38 -0.34
N THR A 157 -2.70 -16.40 0.90
CA THR A 157 -3.53 -16.16 2.08
C THR A 157 -2.96 -15.00 2.89
N TYR A 158 -3.76 -13.97 3.14
CA TYR A 158 -3.39 -12.91 4.07
C TYR A 158 -4.55 -12.57 5.00
N LEU A 159 -4.36 -12.91 6.26
CA LEU A 159 -5.31 -12.68 7.35
C LEU A 159 -4.67 -11.71 8.33
N THR A 160 -5.35 -10.60 8.62
CA THR A 160 -4.85 -9.60 9.55
C THR A 160 -6.01 -9.05 10.37
N SER A 161 -6.30 -9.70 11.51
CA SER A 161 -7.49 -9.41 12.31
C SER A 161 -7.57 -7.96 12.74
N ARG A 162 -8.77 -7.42 12.62
CA ARG A 162 -9.12 -6.07 13.08
C ARG A 162 -10.29 -6.16 14.05
N GLY A 163 -10.30 -5.24 15.01
CA GLY A 163 -11.45 -5.08 15.93
C GLY A 163 -12.55 -4.22 15.32
N HIS A 164 -13.61 -3.96 16.10
CA HIS A 164 -14.75 -3.15 15.68
C HIS A 164 -14.37 -1.73 15.23
N TRP A 165 -13.28 -1.16 15.78
CA TRP A 165 -12.73 0.14 15.37
C TRP A 165 -12.48 0.26 13.87
N TYR A 166 -12.19 -0.87 13.18
CA TYR A 166 -11.94 -0.86 11.74
C TYR A 166 -13.16 -0.35 10.98
N TYR A 167 -14.35 -0.82 11.35
CA TYR A 167 -15.61 -0.49 10.69
C TYR A 167 -16.11 0.93 10.99
N THR A 168 -15.68 1.54 12.10
CA THR A 168 -16.02 2.93 12.45
C THR A 168 -14.99 3.93 11.94
N SER A 169 -13.83 3.46 11.49
CA SER A 169 -12.78 4.28 10.87
C SER A 169 -12.98 4.41 9.36
N TRP A 170 -12.23 5.29 8.74
CA TRP A 170 -12.20 5.42 7.28
C TRP A 170 -11.85 4.09 6.55
N LYS A 171 -11.20 3.14 7.24
CA LYS A 171 -10.84 1.84 6.69
C LYS A 171 -12.04 0.94 6.41
N GLY A 172 -13.11 1.06 7.18
CA GLY A 172 -14.36 0.33 6.98
C GLY A 172 -15.26 0.92 5.89
N ASP A 173 -15.02 2.18 5.53
CA ASP A 173 -15.73 2.84 4.44
C ASP A 173 -15.07 2.50 3.09
N ILE A 174 -15.77 1.76 2.24
CA ILE A 174 -15.25 1.31 0.95
C ILE A 174 -14.92 2.48 0.01
N SER A 175 -15.64 3.60 0.12
CA SER A 175 -15.38 4.79 -0.69
C SER A 175 -14.07 5.48 -0.33
N LYS A 176 -13.61 5.29 0.91
CA LYS A 176 -12.38 5.89 1.46
C LYS A 176 -11.19 4.94 1.43
N SER A 177 -11.41 3.67 1.74
CA SER A 177 -10.34 2.68 1.81
C SER A 177 -10.10 1.93 0.50
N GLY A 178 -11.12 1.86 -0.37
CA GLY A 178 -11.15 0.98 -1.52
C GLY A 178 -11.54 -0.47 -1.20
N GLY A 179 -11.92 -0.75 0.06
CA GLY A 179 -12.31 -2.09 0.54
C GLY A 179 -11.11 -2.96 0.93
N ILE A 180 -11.41 -4.20 1.30
CA ILE A 180 -10.42 -5.16 1.84
C ILE A 180 -9.27 -5.40 0.85
N ALA A 181 -9.58 -5.71 -0.41
CA ALA A 181 -8.57 -6.01 -1.42
C ALA A 181 -7.60 -4.84 -1.65
N THR A 182 -8.11 -3.60 -1.68
CA THR A 182 -7.29 -2.40 -1.82
C THR A 182 -6.45 -2.16 -0.55
N ASN A 183 -7.10 -2.16 0.62
CA ASN A 183 -6.47 -1.72 1.85
C ASN A 183 -5.36 -2.66 2.33
N ILE A 184 -5.59 -3.99 2.25
CA ILE A 184 -4.63 -4.99 2.74
C ILE A 184 -4.01 -5.85 1.64
N GLY A 185 -4.56 -5.86 0.43
CA GLY A 185 -4.13 -6.75 -0.66
C GLY A 185 -3.28 -6.10 -1.75
N VAL A 186 -3.38 -4.79 -1.97
CA VAL A 186 -2.77 -4.10 -3.12
C VAL A 186 -1.29 -4.40 -3.29
N HIS A 187 -0.51 -4.47 -2.21
CA HIS A 187 0.92 -4.74 -2.29
C HIS A 187 1.25 -6.19 -2.67
N PHE A 188 0.35 -7.15 -2.43
CA PHE A 188 0.51 -8.51 -2.94
C PHE A 188 0.21 -8.58 -4.44
N TYR A 189 -0.84 -7.91 -4.91
CA TYR A 189 -1.13 -7.84 -6.34
C TYR A 189 -0.04 -7.12 -7.12
N ASP A 190 0.52 -6.06 -6.55
CA ASP A 190 1.69 -5.38 -7.08
C ASP A 190 2.90 -6.32 -7.21
N MET A 191 3.26 -7.00 -6.13
CA MET A 191 4.34 -7.97 -6.11
C MET A 191 4.13 -9.09 -7.14
N LEU A 192 2.92 -9.66 -7.21
CA LEU A 192 2.60 -10.76 -8.10
C LEU A 192 2.68 -10.34 -9.58
N THR A 193 2.14 -9.17 -9.93
CA THR A 193 2.22 -8.66 -11.31
C THR A 193 3.65 -8.31 -11.71
N TRP A 194 4.45 -7.80 -10.77
CA TRP A 194 5.86 -7.49 -10.98
C TRP A 194 6.72 -8.74 -11.23
N ILE A 195 6.37 -9.88 -10.62
CA ILE A 195 7.09 -11.16 -10.79
C ILE A 195 6.58 -11.93 -12.00
N PHE A 196 5.26 -12.11 -12.12
CA PHE A 196 4.63 -13.06 -13.04
C PHE A 196 4.02 -12.41 -14.28
N GLY A 197 4.09 -11.08 -14.38
CA GLY A 197 3.66 -10.31 -15.54
C GLY A 197 2.17 -9.93 -15.51
N GLY A 198 1.71 -9.33 -16.61
CA GLY A 198 0.40 -8.69 -16.71
C GLY A 198 -0.80 -9.65 -16.53
N VAL A 199 -1.93 -9.05 -16.20
CA VAL A 199 -3.21 -9.72 -15.93
C VAL A 199 -3.83 -10.28 -17.21
N LYS A 200 -4.30 -11.53 -17.16
CA LYS A 200 -5.13 -12.17 -18.19
C LYS A 200 -6.59 -12.30 -17.75
N LYS A 201 -6.81 -12.60 -16.47
CA LYS A 201 -8.16 -12.79 -15.91
C LYS A 201 -8.16 -12.41 -14.45
N ASN A 202 -9.20 -11.70 -14.01
CA ASN A 202 -9.47 -11.39 -12.62
C ASN A 202 -10.91 -11.79 -12.28
N THR A 203 -11.09 -12.74 -11.35
CA THR A 203 -12.40 -13.28 -10.97
C THR A 203 -12.57 -13.15 -9.48
N VAL A 204 -13.70 -12.63 -9.03
CA VAL A 204 -14.01 -12.47 -7.61
C VAL A 204 -15.03 -13.53 -7.20
N ASN A 205 -14.67 -14.36 -6.24
CA ASN A 205 -15.55 -15.38 -5.66
C ASN A 205 -16.35 -14.83 -4.47
N ILE A 206 -15.70 -14.07 -3.61
CA ILE A 206 -16.30 -13.44 -2.41
C ILE A 206 -15.83 -12.00 -2.30
N HIS A 207 -16.75 -11.10 -1.98
CA HIS A 207 -16.47 -9.74 -1.62
C HIS A 207 -17.46 -9.33 -0.53
N SER A 208 -16.99 -9.18 0.71
CA SER A 208 -17.82 -8.84 1.87
C SER A 208 -17.13 -7.79 2.76
N HIS A 209 -17.79 -7.38 3.82
CA HIS A 209 -17.28 -6.39 4.77
C HIS A 209 -16.00 -6.83 5.49
N ASP A 210 -15.75 -8.14 5.63
CA ASP A 210 -14.65 -8.70 6.42
C ASP A 210 -13.63 -9.50 5.61
N ARG A 211 -13.95 -9.86 4.35
CA ARG A 211 -13.08 -10.68 3.49
C ARG A 211 -13.32 -10.46 2.00
N ALA A 212 -12.32 -10.84 1.24
CA ALA A 212 -12.42 -10.96 -0.21
C ALA A 212 -11.63 -12.19 -0.68
N ALA A 213 -12.11 -12.86 -1.71
CA ALA A 213 -11.47 -14.02 -2.29
C ALA A 213 -11.69 -14.08 -3.80
N GLY A 214 -10.73 -14.64 -4.52
CA GLY A 214 -10.87 -14.78 -5.96
C GLY A 214 -9.76 -15.57 -6.61
N TYR A 215 -9.77 -15.52 -7.93
CA TYR A 215 -8.80 -16.13 -8.81
C TYR A 215 -8.24 -15.09 -9.77
N LEU A 216 -6.92 -14.99 -9.81
CA LEU A 216 -6.18 -14.07 -10.67
C LEU A 216 -5.26 -14.88 -11.59
N GLU A 217 -5.43 -14.73 -12.91
CA GLU A 217 -4.53 -15.30 -13.90
C GLU A 217 -3.61 -14.21 -14.45
N LEU A 218 -2.31 -14.45 -14.33
CA LEU A 218 -1.25 -13.62 -14.88
C LEU A 218 -0.57 -14.32 -16.05
N LYS A 219 0.36 -13.62 -16.73
CA LYS A 219 1.09 -14.22 -17.86
C LYS A 219 1.80 -15.52 -17.48
N LYS A 220 2.39 -15.60 -16.28
CA LYS A 220 3.16 -16.75 -15.79
C LYS A 220 2.61 -17.37 -14.49
N ALA A 221 1.42 -17.02 -14.01
CA ALA A 221 0.87 -17.58 -12.78
C ALA A 221 -0.66 -17.70 -12.78
N ARG A 222 -1.16 -18.67 -12.01
CA ARG A 222 -2.56 -18.85 -11.62
C ARG A 222 -2.62 -18.73 -10.11
N ILE A 223 -3.37 -17.77 -9.59
CA ILE A 223 -3.36 -17.40 -8.18
C ILE A 223 -4.76 -17.54 -7.60
N ARG A 224 -4.95 -18.42 -6.64
CA ARG A 224 -6.11 -18.43 -5.77
C ARG A 224 -5.76 -17.58 -4.56
N TRP A 225 -6.55 -16.56 -4.28
CA TRP A 225 -6.24 -15.62 -3.22
C TRP A 225 -7.39 -15.47 -2.22
N PHE A 226 -7.03 -15.28 -0.95
CA PHE A 226 -7.96 -15.03 0.15
C PHE A 226 -7.39 -13.98 1.10
N LEU A 227 -8.16 -12.92 1.34
CA LEU A 227 -7.84 -11.81 2.23
C LEU A 227 -8.92 -11.68 3.29
N SER A 228 -8.55 -11.51 4.56
CA SER A 228 -9.53 -11.30 5.63
C SER A 228 -9.00 -10.44 6.77
N ILE A 229 -9.92 -9.67 7.37
CA ILE A 229 -9.70 -8.94 8.63
C ILE A 229 -10.41 -9.59 9.82
N ASN A 230 -11.09 -10.71 9.60
CA ASN A 230 -11.83 -11.43 10.63
C ASN A 230 -10.92 -12.43 11.34
N PHE A 231 -10.89 -12.36 12.68
CA PHE A 231 -10.10 -13.26 13.52
C PHE A 231 -10.52 -14.73 13.38
N ASP A 232 -11.82 -15.00 13.15
CA ASP A 232 -12.33 -16.38 13.05
C ASP A 232 -11.75 -17.13 11.83
N THR A 233 -11.27 -16.40 10.80
CA THR A 233 -10.62 -17.01 9.65
C THR A 233 -9.16 -17.40 9.88
N VAL A 234 -8.55 -16.96 10.99
CA VAL A 234 -7.18 -17.32 11.33
C VAL A 234 -7.11 -18.79 11.74
N PRO A 235 -6.17 -19.60 11.20
CA PRO A 235 -6.00 -21.00 11.58
C PRO A 235 -5.81 -21.20 13.08
N GLU A 236 -6.34 -22.28 13.62
CA GLU A 236 -6.38 -22.52 15.07
C GLU A 236 -4.97 -22.63 15.68
N ASP A 237 -4.05 -23.30 15.02
CA ASP A 237 -2.65 -23.41 15.45
C ASP A 237 -1.93 -22.04 15.53
N ILE A 238 -2.35 -21.07 14.72
CA ILE A 238 -1.84 -19.69 14.74
C ILE A 238 -2.46 -18.91 15.91
N LYS A 239 -3.76 -19.11 16.16
CA LYS A 239 -4.46 -18.50 17.32
C LYS A 239 -3.86 -18.97 18.64
N GLN A 240 -3.59 -20.28 18.77
CA GLN A 240 -2.96 -20.88 19.96
C GLN A 240 -1.56 -20.30 20.26
N LYS A 241 -0.85 -19.81 19.23
CA LYS A 241 0.41 -19.06 19.37
C LYS A 241 0.21 -17.59 19.74
N GLY A 242 -1.01 -17.16 20.03
CA GLY A 242 -1.35 -15.75 20.34
C GLY A 242 -1.28 -14.80 19.16
N LYS A 243 -1.09 -15.31 17.93
CA LYS A 243 -0.95 -14.49 16.73
C LYS A 243 -2.33 -14.11 16.15
N ARG A 244 -2.45 -12.89 15.68
CA ARG A 244 -3.66 -12.32 15.05
C ARG A 244 -3.51 -12.08 13.56
N THR A 245 -2.37 -12.44 13.01
CA THR A 245 -2.04 -12.30 11.58
C THR A 245 -1.46 -13.62 11.08
N PHE A 246 -1.95 -14.04 9.91
CA PHE A 246 -1.42 -15.18 9.18
C PHE A 246 -1.16 -14.76 7.74
N ARG A 247 0.04 -15.05 7.25
CA ARG A 247 0.45 -14.79 5.88
C ARG A 247 1.05 -16.07 5.33
N SER A 248 0.61 -16.47 4.15
CA SER A 248 1.11 -17.65 3.44
C SER A 248 1.05 -17.39 1.94
N ILE A 249 2.15 -17.67 1.27
CA ILE A 249 2.21 -17.73 -0.19
C ILE A 249 2.80 -19.08 -0.55
N LYS A 250 1.97 -19.97 -1.08
CA LYS A 250 2.44 -21.26 -1.57
C LYS A 250 2.61 -21.21 -3.08
N ILE A 251 3.77 -21.59 -3.57
CA ILE A 251 4.09 -21.68 -4.99
C ILE A 251 4.37 -23.14 -5.31
N GLU A 252 3.58 -23.75 -6.20
CA GLU A 252 3.65 -25.18 -6.50
C GLU A 252 3.50 -26.06 -5.23
N GLY A 253 2.72 -25.58 -4.25
CA GLY A 253 2.51 -26.27 -2.97
C GLY A 253 3.58 -25.98 -1.89
N GLU A 254 4.71 -25.38 -2.25
CA GLU A 254 5.80 -25.03 -1.31
C GLU A 254 5.60 -23.63 -0.74
N GLU A 255 5.77 -23.48 0.58
CA GLU A 255 5.67 -22.19 1.25
C GLU A 255 6.84 -21.28 0.89
N LEU A 256 6.54 -20.07 0.41
CA LEU A 256 7.54 -19.03 0.25
C LEU A 256 7.81 -18.38 1.61
N GLU A 257 9.00 -18.60 2.14
CA GLU A 257 9.41 -17.98 3.40
C GLU A 257 9.77 -16.51 3.17
N PHE A 258 8.99 -15.61 3.76
CA PHE A 258 9.25 -14.18 3.73
C PHE A 258 8.68 -13.47 4.98
N SER A 259 8.67 -14.18 6.11
CA SER A 259 8.21 -13.66 7.41
C SER A 259 9.18 -12.64 8.00
N ASP A 260 10.48 -12.84 7.77
CA ASP A 260 11.55 -11.96 8.21
C ASP A 260 12.00 -11.02 7.08
N GLY A 261 12.79 -10.00 7.39
CA GLY A 261 13.36 -9.10 6.38
C GLY A 261 12.51 -7.86 6.04
N PHE A 262 11.43 -7.60 6.78
CA PHE A 262 10.63 -6.37 6.65
C PHE A 262 11.21 -5.17 7.37
N THR A 263 12.33 -5.37 8.09
CA THR A 263 12.99 -4.30 8.83
C THR A 263 13.62 -3.32 7.84
N ASP A 264 13.36 -2.04 8.05
CA ASP A 264 13.95 -0.92 7.30
C ASP A 264 13.69 -0.85 5.79
N LEU A 265 12.73 -1.61 5.24
CA LEU A 265 12.37 -1.51 3.82
C LEU A 265 11.87 -0.12 3.40
N HIS A 266 11.34 0.69 4.34
CA HIS A 266 11.04 2.09 4.07
C HIS A 266 12.31 2.90 3.89
N THR A 267 13.33 2.73 4.75
CA THR A 267 14.62 3.39 4.60
C THR A 267 15.26 3.03 3.26
N THR A 268 15.28 1.76 2.89
CA THR A 268 15.77 1.30 1.57
C THR A 268 14.97 1.91 0.42
N SER A 269 13.63 2.07 0.57
CA SER A 269 12.81 2.76 -0.44
C SER A 269 13.25 4.22 -0.60
N TYR A 270 13.51 4.93 0.49
CA TYR A 270 13.96 6.33 0.45
C TYR A 270 15.37 6.45 -0.16
N GLU A 271 16.31 5.59 0.20
CA GLU A 271 17.65 5.55 -0.39
C GLU A 271 17.58 5.39 -1.93
N ARG A 272 16.73 4.50 -2.41
CA ARG A 272 16.50 4.31 -3.85
C ARG A 272 15.86 5.54 -4.49
N ILE A 273 14.84 6.13 -3.86
CA ILE A 273 14.17 7.33 -4.36
C ILE A 273 15.16 8.50 -4.46
N LEU A 274 15.97 8.70 -3.45
CA LEU A 274 16.98 9.77 -3.41
C LEU A 274 18.10 9.57 -4.44
N SER A 275 18.31 8.33 -4.91
CA SER A 275 19.23 7.99 -6.01
C SER A 275 18.55 7.85 -7.38
N ASP A 276 17.30 8.32 -7.51
CA ASP A 276 16.47 8.24 -8.72
C ASP A 276 16.18 6.81 -9.21
N GLN A 277 16.14 5.85 -8.26
CA GLN A 277 15.84 4.43 -8.50
C GLN A 277 14.54 3.99 -7.80
N GLY A 278 13.72 4.93 -7.35
CA GLY A 278 12.43 4.67 -6.73
C GLY A 278 11.41 4.13 -7.74
N PHE A 279 10.39 3.45 -7.23
CA PHE A 279 9.28 2.96 -8.05
C PHE A 279 8.34 4.11 -8.39
N ARG A 280 8.10 4.32 -9.68
CA ARG A 280 7.29 5.40 -10.23
C ARG A 280 5.80 5.06 -10.20
N ILE A 281 4.96 6.08 -10.39
CA ILE A 281 3.51 5.93 -10.35
C ILE A 281 2.98 4.93 -11.39
N GLU A 282 3.50 4.95 -12.62
CA GLU A 282 3.07 4.06 -13.71
C GLU A 282 3.24 2.58 -13.37
N GLU A 283 4.23 2.25 -12.54
CA GLU A 283 4.49 0.87 -12.10
C GLU A 283 3.38 0.32 -11.20
N THR A 284 2.56 1.18 -10.60
CA THR A 284 1.46 0.80 -9.69
C THR A 284 0.17 0.44 -10.44
N ARG A 285 0.05 0.82 -11.72
CA ARG A 285 -1.18 0.75 -12.52
C ARG A 285 -1.85 -0.61 -12.46
N SER A 286 -1.11 -1.70 -12.75
CA SER A 286 -1.70 -3.05 -12.76
C SER A 286 -2.30 -3.45 -11.41
N ALA A 287 -1.67 -3.07 -10.30
CA ALA A 287 -2.19 -3.36 -8.97
C ALA A 287 -3.47 -2.55 -8.66
N ILE A 288 -3.49 -1.28 -9.07
CA ILE A 288 -4.67 -0.42 -8.90
C ILE A 288 -5.84 -0.89 -9.76
N GLU A 289 -5.61 -1.31 -11.01
CA GLU A 289 -6.62 -1.91 -11.88
C GLU A 289 -7.21 -3.18 -11.26
N ILE A 290 -6.37 -4.10 -10.76
CA ILE A 290 -6.82 -5.32 -10.09
C ILE A 290 -7.75 -5.00 -8.91
N VAL A 291 -7.34 -4.11 -8.00
CA VAL A 291 -8.15 -3.82 -6.80
C VAL A 291 -9.39 -2.99 -7.14
N HIS A 292 -9.35 -2.16 -8.18
CA HIS A 292 -10.50 -1.46 -8.71
C HIS A 292 -11.53 -2.45 -9.26
N ASP A 293 -11.10 -3.41 -10.09
CA ASP A 293 -11.98 -4.44 -10.64
C ASP A 293 -12.60 -5.29 -9.54
N ILE A 294 -11.80 -5.72 -8.53
CA ILE A 294 -12.31 -6.48 -7.38
C ILE A 294 -13.41 -5.71 -6.65
N ARG A 295 -13.23 -4.40 -6.45
CA ARG A 295 -14.19 -3.55 -5.75
C ARG A 295 -15.53 -3.44 -6.49
N HIS A 296 -15.53 -3.48 -7.82
CA HIS A 296 -16.72 -3.30 -8.65
C HIS A 296 -17.27 -4.61 -9.22
N ALA A 297 -16.58 -5.73 -9.02
CA ALA A 297 -17.01 -7.03 -9.51
C ALA A 297 -18.26 -7.53 -8.78
N THR A 298 -19.14 -8.21 -9.51
CA THR A 298 -20.16 -9.05 -8.91
C THR A 298 -19.55 -10.41 -8.57
N PRO A 299 -19.54 -10.82 -7.28
CA PRO A 299 -18.98 -12.10 -6.89
C PRO A 299 -19.71 -13.28 -7.54
N ILE A 300 -18.96 -14.24 -8.08
CA ILE A 300 -19.54 -15.43 -8.74
C ILE A 300 -19.83 -16.59 -7.79
N GLY A 301 -19.49 -16.44 -6.50
CA GLY A 301 -19.58 -17.52 -5.51
C GLY A 301 -18.50 -18.60 -5.71
N LEU A 302 -18.72 -19.77 -5.14
CA LEU A 302 -17.79 -20.90 -5.20
C LEU A 302 -17.87 -21.64 -6.54
N LYS A 303 -17.63 -20.93 -7.63
CA LYS A 303 -17.62 -21.47 -9.00
C LYS A 303 -16.21 -21.34 -9.59
N GLY A 304 -15.81 -22.34 -10.40
CA GLY A 304 -14.48 -22.39 -11.01
C GLY A 304 -13.35 -22.55 -9.99
N GLU A 305 -12.24 -21.88 -10.23
CA GLU A 305 -11.09 -21.84 -9.31
C GLU A 305 -11.35 -20.87 -8.15
N TYR A 306 -11.11 -21.30 -6.92
CA TYR A 306 -11.22 -20.47 -5.72
C TYR A 306 -10.30 -20.97 -4.61
N HIS A 307 -9.91 -20.07 -3.73
CA HIS A 307 -9.10 -20.40 -2.56
C HIS A 307 -9.89 -21.25 -1.55
N PRO A 308 -9.30 -22.30 -0.91
CA PRO A 308 -10.02 -23.16 0.04
C PRO A 308 -10.74 -22.41 1.16
N PHE A 309 -10.17 -21.32 1.67
CA PHE A 309 -10.77 -20.48 2.73
C PHE A 309 -12.03 -19.73 2.25
N ALA A 310 -12.30 -19.65 0.97
CA ALA A 310 -13.55 -19.10 0.45
C ALA A 310 -14.79 -19.90 0.89
N LYS A 311 -14.62 -21.18 1.32
CA LYS A 311 -15.71 -22.00 1.89
C LYS A 311 -16.14 -21.58 3.30
N LEU A 312 -15.33 -20.77 3.99
CA LEU A 312 -15.68 -20.27 5.32
C LEU A 312 -16.89 -19.35 5.25
N SER A 313 -17.88 -19.57 6.13
CA SER A 313 -19.09 -18.75 6.18
C SER A 313 -18.79 -17.28 6.44
N VAL A 314 -19.50 -16.40 5.75
CA VAL A 314 -19.40 -14.94 5.98
C VAL A 314 -20.34 -14.58 7.14
N PRO A 315 -19.85 -14.00 8.24
CA PRO A 315 -20.68 -13.57 9.35
C PRO A 315 -21.52 -12.34 8.97
N LYS A 316 -22.52 -12.04 9.79
CA LYS A 316 -23.22 -10.76 9.71
C LYS A 316 -22.24 -9.61 10.01
N HIS A 317 -22.50 -8.44 9.40
CA HIS A 317 -21.73 -7.24 9.74
C HIS A 317 -21.91 -6.89 11.22
N PRO A 318 -20.83 -6.52 11.98
CA PRO A 318 -20.92 -6.27 13.42
C PRO A 318 -21.94 -5.20 13.84
N PHE A 319 -22.30 -4.31 12.94
CA PHE A 319 -23.28 -3.23 13.12
C PHE A 319 -24.55 -3.40 12.27
N SER A 320 -24.83 -4.61 11.73
CA SER A 320 -26.15 -4.89 11.15
C SER A 320 -27.10 -5.28 12.27
N PHE A 321 -28.17 -4.52 12.41
CA PHE A 321 -29.31 -4.80 13.28
C PHE A 321 -30.34 -5.63 12.55
#